data_7a7c51dc5b7ce90ff297314ba76c677f
#
_entry.id   7a7c51dc5b7ce90ff297314ba76c677f
#
_cell.length_a   1.000
_cell.length_b   1.000
_cell.length_c   1.000
_cell.angle_alpha   90.00
_cell.angle_beta   90.00
_cell.angle_gamma   90.00
#
_symmetry.space_group_name_H-M   'P 1'
#
loop_
_entity.id
_entity.type
_entity.pdbx_description
1 polymer ?
#
loop_
_entity_poly.entity_id
_entity_poly.type
_entity_poly.pdbx_seq_one_letter_code
_entity_poly.pdbx_strand_id
1 'polypeptide(L)'
;MRKILTVVSCLLLAGCWQSTGSLFSNVKPVQPFRAGKVVSSNPEKPGEVSHAVLTQQKDGSYRLTSADKKDAGDAVVLRFIALPGLPKDMFVFEAVSDDKCRPGNTCHPMTAKSERDYGLVRLTKTGAEVTNPDCNKSDAVAKLPGVRAGDYSICSFESRASLETALSALAKQPWKTGVVYTYE
;
A
#
# COMPACT_ATOMS: atom_id res chain seq x y z
N MET A 1 -10.01 -13.67 -24.46
CA MET A 1 -8.68 -13.11 -24.20
C MET A 1 -8.83 -11.97 -23.19
N ARG A 2 -8.76 -12.34 -21.89
CA ARG A 2 -8.93 -11.41 -20.75
C ARG A 2 -7.62 -11.39 -19.97
N LYS A 3 -6.67 -10.60 -20.42
CA LYS A 3 -5.40 -10.43 -19.74
C LYS A 3 -4.98 -8.98 -19.86
N ILE A 4 -5.52 -8.04 -19.11
CA ILE A 4 -4.88 -6.69 -19.01
C ILE A 4 -5.56 -5.86 -17.88
N LEU A 5 -6.14 -6.48 -16.85
CA LEU A 5 -6.79 -5.69 -15.80
C LEU A 5 -5.98 -5.60 -14.50
N THR A 6 -4.66 -5.70 -14.58
CA THR A 6 -3.92 -6.10 -13.38
C THR A 6 -2.72 -5.21 -13.04
N VAL A 7 -2.38 -4.18 -13.81
CA VAL A 7 -1.04 -3.60 -13.66
C VAL A 7 -0.93 -2.58 -12.52
N VAL A 8 -1.89 -1.70 -12.33
CA VAL A 8 -1.84 -0.77 -11.18
C VAL A 8 -2.33 -1.44 -9.90
N SER A 9 -3.30 -2.34 -10.00
CA SER A 9 -3.85 -3.08 -8.86
C SER A 9 -2.84 -4.11 -8.31
N CYS A 10 -2.07 -4.79 -9.17
CA CYS A 10 -1.07 -5.78 -8.71
C CYS A 10 0.16 -5.19 -8.03
N LEU A 11 0.47 -3.92 -8.26
CA LEU A 11 1.67 -3.30 -7.68
C LEU A 11 1.50 -2.89 -6.21
N LEU A 12 0.26 -2.76 -5.74
CA LEU A 12 -0.04 -2.45 -4.34
C LEU A 12 -0.77 -3.60 -3.64
N LEU A 13 -1.40 -4.53 -4.39
CA LEU A 13 -2.24 -5.61 -3.86
C LEU A 13 -1.47 -6.87 -3.42
N ALA A 14 -0.14 -6.83 -3.41
CA ALA A 14 0.64 -7.86 -2.74
C ALA A 14 0.76 -7.60 -1.22
N GLY A 15 0.06 -6.59 -0.71
CA GLY A 15 -0.06 -6.34 0.71
C GLY A 15 -0.93 -7.40 1.35
N CYS A 16 -0.30 -8.35 2.03
CA CYS A 16 -1.01 -9.41 2.73
C CYS A 16 -1.55 -8.95 4.10
N TRP A 17 -1.44 -7.67 4.43
CA TRP A 17 -1.87 -7.09 5.69
C TRP A 17 -3.03 -6.13 5.47
N GLN A 18 -4.20 -6.49 5.98
CA GLN A 18 -5.45 -5.81 5.66
C GLN A 18 -6.31 -5.51 6.89
N SER A 19 -7.22 -4.55 6.76
CA SER A 19 -8.34 -4.35 7.68
C SER A 19 -9.58 -3.87 6.94
N THR A 20 -10.73 -4.08 7.55
CA THR A 20 -11.97 -3.43 7.12
C THR A 20 -12.03 -2.03 7.71
N GLY A 21 -11.91 -1.02 6.88
CA GLY A 21 -11.80 0.38 7.30
C GLY A 21 -10.42 0.78 7.81
N SER A 22 -10.20 2.07 7.99
CA SER A 22 -8.92 2.61 8.42
C SER A 22 -8.66 2.42 9.91
N LEU A 23 -7.56 1.76 10.26
CA LEU A 23 -7.07 1.66 11.65
C LEU A 23 -6.34 2.94 12.10
N PHE A 24 -6.01 3.84 11.17
CA PHE A 24 -5.35 5.12 11.42
C PHE A 24 -6.26 6.33 11.13
N SER A 25 -7.60 6.16 11.17
CA SER A 25 -8.56 7.24 10.86
C SER A 25 -8.33 8.52 11.65
N ASN A 26 -7.92 8.40 12.92
CA ASN A 26 -7.67 9.51 13.86
C ASN A 26 -6.21 9.99 13.83
N VAL A 27 -5.36 9.46 12.94
CA VAL A 27 -3.96 9.88 12.83
C VAL A 27 -3.81 10.83 11.66
N LYS A 28 -3.19 11.98 11.91
CA LYS A 28 -2.87 12.93 10.86
C LYS A 28 -1.83 12.31 9.92
N PRO A 29 -2.11 12.18 8.62
CA PRO A 29 -1.13 11.70 7.67
C PRO A 29 0.01 12.71 7.48
N VAL A 30 1.17 12.21 7.10
CA VAL A 30 2.33 13.02 6.69
C VAL A 30 2.50 12.97 5.17
N GLN A 31 3.19 13.95 4.62
CA GLN A 31 3.43 14.05 3.18
C GLN A 31 4.94 13.97 2.90
N PRO A 32 5.56 12.78 3.00
CA PRO A 32 7.00 12.61 2.83
C PRO A 32 7.44 12.69 1.37
N PHE A 33 6.52 12.60 0.41
CA PHE A 33 6.80 12.56 -1.02
C PHE A 33 6.43 13.89 -1.70
N ARG A 34 7.15 14.23 -2.76
CA ARG A 34 6.70 15.28 -3.69
C ARG A 34 5.67 14.70 -4.67
N ALA A 35 4.75 15.53 -5.13
CA ALA A 35 3.88 15.18 -6.26
C ALA A 35 4.71 15.08 -7.55
N GLY A 36 4.29 14.24 -8.48
CA GLY A 36 4.97 14.09 -9.77
C GLY A 36 4.72 12.74 -10.43
N LYS A 37 5.38 12.57 -11.56
CA LYS A 37 5.40 11.28 -12.24
C LYS A 37 6.36 10.34 -11.52
N VAL A 38 5.96 9.09 -11.42
CA VAL A 38 6.73 8.02 -10.80
C VAL A 38 6.73 6.78 -11.68
N VAL A 39 7.84 6.08 -11.64
CA VAL A 39 7.99 4.76 -12.25
C VAL A 39 8.06 3.75 -11.12
N SER A 40 7.26 2.71 -11.20
CA SER A 40 7.34 1.57 -10.29
C SER A 40 7.95 0.36 -11.00
N SER A 41 8.77 -0.37 -10.29
CA SER A 41 9.37 -1.62 -10.76
C SER A 41 9.38 -2.66 -9.64
N ASN A 42 9.26 -3.92 -10.02
CA ASN A 42 9.39 -5.05 -9.10
C ASN A 42 10.79 -5.66 -9.26
N PRO A 43 11.64 -5.65 -8.20
CA PRO A 43 12.98 -6.24 -8.27
C PRO A 43 13.00 -7.74 -8.61
N GLU A 44 11.94 -8.47 -8.23
CA GLU A 44 11.81 -9.90 -8.51
C GLU A 44 11.39 -10.20 -9.96
N LYS A 45 10.89 -9.17 -10.68
CA LYS A 45 10.43 -9.26 -12.06
C LYS A 45 11.03 -8.15 -12.90
N PRO A 46 12.33 -8.23 -13.20
CA PRO A 46 13.01 -7.23 -14.02
C PRO A 46 12.31 -7.08 -15.39
N GLY A 47 12.01 -5.84 -15.76
CA GLY A 47 11.31 -5.52 -17.01
C GLY A 47 9.80 -5.26 -16.86
N GLU A 48 9.18 -5.60 -15.73
CA GLU A 48 7.83 -5.12 -15.41
C GLU A 48 7.94 -3.71 -14.82
N VAL A 49 7.65 -2.71 -15.65
CA VAL A 49 7.69 -1.29 -15.26
C VAL A 49 6.32 -0.69 -15.48
N SER A 50 5.84 0.12 -14.53
CA SER A 50 4.58 0.84 -14.66
C SER A 50 4.79 2.32 -14.37
N HIS A 51 4.09 3.16 -15.12
CA HIS A 51 4.14 4.61 -14.97
C HIS A 51 2.87 5.10 -14.27
N ALA A 52 3.05 5.99 -13.30
CA ALA A 52 1.94 6.55 -12.55
C ALA A 52 2.18 8.02 -12.22
N VAL A 53 1.12 8.70 -11.80
CA VAL A 53 1.17 10.07 -11.32
C VAL A 53 0.75 10.09 -9.85
N LEU A 54 1.62 10.61 -9.01
CA LEU A 54 1.38 10.82 -7.59
C LEU A 54 0.92 12.28 -7.36
N THR A 55 -0.27 12.46 -6.84
CA THR A 55 -0.87 13.78 -6.57
C THR A 55 -1.16 13.94 -5.09
N GLN A 56 -0.68 15.03 -4.49
CA GLN A 56 -0.99 15.38 -3.10
C GLN A 56 -2.44 15.86 -2.98
N GLN A 57 -3.13 15.44 -1.92
CA GLN A 57 -4.49 15.85 -1.61
C GLN A 57 -4.51 16.81 -0.40
N LYS A 58 -5.58 17.61 -0.29
CA LYS A 58 -5.74 18.61 0.78
C LYS A 58 -5.82 18.01 2.18
N ASP A 59 -6.31 16.77 2.29
CA ASP A 59 -6.42 16.03 3.55
C ASP A 59 -5.11 15.38 4.01
N GLY A 60 -4.02 15.59 3.28
CA GLY A 60 -2.71 15.02 3.55
C GLY A 60 -2.48 13.64 2.92
N SER A 61 -3.48 13.07 2.26
CA SER A 61 -3.32 11.85 1.47
C SER A 61 -2.68 12.11 0.12
N TYR A 62 -2.37 11.04 -0.59
CA TYR A 62 -1.97 11.07 -1.99
C TYR A 62 -2.95 10.26 -2.83
N ARG A 63 -3.06 10.63 -4.08
CA ARG A 63 -3.73 9.85 -5.10
C ARG A 63 -2.70 9.39 -6.12
N LEU A 64 -2.58 8.09 -6.28
CA LEU A 64 -1.76 7.44 -7.30
C LEU A 64 -2.67 6.99 -8.43
N THR A 65 -2.43 7.48 -9.64
CA THR A 65 -3.20 7.12 -10.85
C THR A 65 -2.29 6.55 -11.91
N SER A 66 -2.77 5.58 -12.67
CA SER A 66 -2.02 5.08 -13.83
C SER A 66 -1.78 6.22 -14.83
N ALA A 67 -0.58 6.27 -15.41
CA ALA A 67 -0.28 7.16 -16.53
C ALA A 67 -0.79 6.56 -17.87
N ASP A 68 -1.11 5.28 -17.91
CA ASP A 68 -1.67 4.63 -19.09
C ASP A 68 -3.14 5.04 -19.32
N LYS A 69 -3.43 5.51 -20.54
CA LYS A 69 -4.79 5.94 -20.90
C LYS A 69 -5.84 4.82 -20.79
N LYS A 70 -5.44 3.57 -20.90
CA LYS A 70 -6.34 2.41 -20.78
C LYS A 70 -6.86 2.22 -19.35
N ASP A 71 -6.02 2.60 -18.36
CA ASP A 71 -6.29 2.45 -16.93
C ASP A 71 -6.58 3.81 -16.25
N ALA A 72 -6.86 4.85 -17.06
CA ALA A 72 -7.09 6.23 -16.63
C ALA A 72 -8.39 6.42 -15.80
N GLY A 73 -8.70 5.54 -14.91
CA GLY A 73 -9.87 5.62 -14.03
C GLY A 73 -9.59 4.96 -12.70
N ASP A 74 -8.62 4.07 -12.69
CA ASP A 74 -8.24 3.34 -11.49
C ASP A 74 -7.24 4.19 -10.70
N ALA A 75 -7.51 4.33 -9.44
CA ALA A 75 -6.67 5.11 -8.56
C ALA A 75 -6.53 4.39 -7.21
N VAL A 76 -5.43 4.66 -6.56
CA VAL A 76 -5.20 4.24 -5.18
C VAL A 76 -4.99 5.49 -4.35
N VAL A 77 -5.74 5.59 -3.25
CA VAL A 77 -5.51 6.62 -2.24
C VAL A 77 -4.52 6.08 -1.22
N LEU A 78 -3.45 6.81 -1.00
CA LEU A 78 -2.36 6.46 -0.09
C LEU A 78 -2.32 7.46 1.06
N ARG A 79 -2.24 6.95 2.28
CA ARG A 79 -1.93 7.75 3.47
C ARG A 79 -0.63 7.25 4.05
N PHE A 80 0.26 8.18 4.42
CA PHE A 80 1.51 7.83 5.08
C PHE A 80 1.47 8.30 6.53
N ILE A 81 1.88 7.43 7.42
CA ILE A 81 1.81 7.64 8.86
C ILE A 81 3.22 7.47 9.45
N ALA A 82 3.68 8.48 10.17
CA ALA A 82 4.87 8.37 10.99
C ALA A 82 4.50 7.70 12.32
N LEU A 83 5.10 6.54 12.60
CA LEU A 83 4.92 5.87 13.89
C LEU A 83 6.13 6.10 14.79
N PRO A 84 5.90 6.33 16.09
CA PRO A 84 6.98 6.36 17.07
C PRO A 84 7.77 5.05 17.05
N GLY A 85 9.08 5.14 17.07
CA GLY A 85 9.97 3.96 17.07
C GLY A 85 10.38 3.45 15.69
N LEU A 86 9.80 3.95 14.61
CA LEU A 86 10.32 3.71 13.25
C LEU A 86 11.49 4.65 12.94
N PRO A 87 12.43 4.24 12.06
CA PRO A 87 13.43 5.15 11.48
C PRO A 87 12.79 6.37 10.82
N LYS A 88 13.50 7.51 10.78
CA LYS A 88 12.97 8.78 10.25
C LYS A 88 12.63 8.75 8.76
N ASP A 89 13.24 7.88 8.02
CA ASP A 89 13.02 7.62 6.58
C ASP A 89 11.99 6.54 6.31
N MET A 90 11.36 6.01 7.36
CA MET A 90 10.40 4.91 7.24
C MET A 90 9.00 5.35 7.71
N PHE A 91 7.99 4.99 6.93
CA PHE A 91 6.59 5.31 7.18
C PHE A 91 5.72 4.07 7.00
N VAL A 92 4.61 4.04 7.69
CA VAL A 92 3.52 3.12 7.36
C VAL A 92 2.75 3.71 6.19
N PHE A 93 2.42 2.91 5.20
CA PHE A 93 1.40 3.28 4.23
C PHE A 93 0.08 2.56 4.56
N GLU A 94 -1.02 3.25 4.32
CA GLU A 94 -2.37 2.73 4.23
C GLU A 94 -2.85 3.00 2.82
N ALA A 95 -3.23 1.97 2.09
CA ALA A 95 -3.71 2.06 0.72
C ALA A 95 -5.16 1.62 0.62
N VAL A 96 -5.92 2.27 -0.24
CA VAL A 96 -7.29 1.88 -0.59
C VAL A 96 -7.54 2.17 -2.07
N SER A 97 -8.15 1.22 -2.75
CA SER A 97 -8.59 1.42 -4.13
C SER A 97 -9.74 2.43 -4.18
N ASP A 98 -9.64 3.35 -5.12
CA ASP A 98 -10.67 4.34 -5.42
C ASP A 98 -11.04 4.20 -6.91
N ASP A 99 -11.73 3.12 -7.21
CA ASP A 99 -12.12 2.79 -8.57
C ASP A 99 -13.26 3.69 -8.99
N LYS A 100 -13.03 4.46 -10.07
CA LYS A 100 -14.12 5.20 -10.70
C LYS A 100 -15.04 4.24 -11.42
N CYS A 101 -16.33 4.43 -11.19
CA CYS A 101 -17.36 3.67 -11.90
C CYS A 101 -17.23 3.84 -13.41
N ARG A 102 -16.86 2.78 -14.11
CA ARG A 102 -16.96 2.72 -15.57
C ARG A 102 -18.30 2.10 -15.97
N PRO A 103 -18.94 2.55 -17.05
CA PRO A 103 -20.15 1.88 -17.55
C PRO A 103 -19.90 0.37 -17.75
N GLY A 104 -20.73 -0.45 -17.11
CA GLY A 104 -20.63 -1.91 -17.16
C GLY A 104 -19.77 -2.58 -16.10
N ASN A 105 -19.12 -1.84 -15.20
CA ASN A 105 -18.38 -2.40 -14.07
C ASN A 105 -19.15 -2.24 -12.75
N THR A 106 -18.98 -3.20 -11.85
CA THR A 106 -19.43 -3.03 -10.46
C THR A 106 -18.55 -1.98 -9.80
N CYS A 107 -19.16 -0.91 -9.35
CA CYS A 107 -18.46 0.17 -8.67
C CYS A 107 -18.25 -0.19 -7.20
N HIS A 108 -17.04 -0.03 -6.74
CA HIS A 108 -16.70 -0.09 -5.32
C HIS A 108 -16.14 1.27 -4.87
N PRO A 109 -17.00 2.31 -4.69
CA PRO A 109 -16.53 3.60 -4.24
C PRO A 109 -15.88 3.45 -2.87
N MET A 110 -14.80 4.19 -2.65
CA MET A 110 -14.13 4.25 -1.37
C MET A 110 -15.12 4.65 -0.26
N THR A 111 -15.29 3.78 0.70
CA THR A 111 -16.14 4.00 1.88
C THR A 111 -15.32 3.87 3.16
N ALA A 112 -15.89 4.25 4.28
CA ALA A 112 -15.26 4.03 5.60
C ALA A 112 -15.02 2.54 5.91
N LYS A 113 -15.75 1.63 5.24
CA LYS A 113 -15.65 0.17 5.39
C LYS A 113 -14.86 -0.50 4.26
N SER A 114 -14.29 0.26 3.31
CA SER A 114 -13.44 -0.33 2.27
C SER A 114 -12.22 -1.01 2.89
N GLU A 115 -11.81 -2.11 2.29
CA GLU A 115 -10.58 -2.78 2.68
C GLU A 115 -9.39 -1.85 2.54
N ARG A 116 -8.47 -1.95 3.47
CA ARG A 116 -7.24 -1.20 3.54
C ARG A 116 -6.07 -2.14 3.55
N ASP A 117 -5.09 -1.86 2.72
CA ASP A 117 -3.81 -2.56 2.70
C ASP A 117 -2.77 -1.75 3.47
N TYR A 118 -1.89 -2.46 4.18
CA TYR A 118 -0.85 -1.85 5.00
C TYR A 118 0.52 -2.44 4.71
N GLY A 119 1.54 -1.61 4.87
CA GLY A 119 2.92 -2.04 4.82
C GLY A 119 3.86 -0.91 5.23
N LEU A 120 5.14 -1.11 4.99
CA LEU A 120 6.17 -0.12 5.25
C LEU A 120 6.72 0.44 3.95
N VAL A 121 7.01 1.73 3.95
CA VAL A 121 7.71 2.42 2.88
C VAL A 121 8.95 3.09 3.46
N ARG A 122 10.08 2.95 2.77
CA ARG A 122 11.34 3.61 3.11
C ARG A 122 11.71 4.59 2.03
N LEU A 123 12.03 5.82 2.44
CA LEU A 123 12.54 6.84 1.53
C LEU A 123 13.95 6.47 1.04
N THR A 124 14.21 6.74 -0.22
CA THR A 124 15.53 6.69 -0.83
C THR A 124 15.91 8.05 -1.42
N LYS A 125 17.12 8.19 -1.90
CA LYS A 125 17.57 9.44 -2.57
C LYS A 125 16.77 9.76 -3.84
N THR A 126 16.27 8.75 -4.52
CA THR A 126 15.60 8.86 -5.83
C THR A 126 14.11 8.57 -5.80
N GLY A 127 13.58 8.14 -4.65
CA GLY A 127 12.17 7.78 -4.54
C GLY A 127 11.84 7.01 -3.27
N ALA A 128 11.32 5.81 -3.39
CA ALA A 128 10.92 4.97 -2.26
C ALA A 128 11.02 3.48 -2.56
N GLU A 129 11.20 2.70 -1.52
CA GLU A 129 11.06 1.25 -1.52
C GLU A 129 9.90 0.85 -0.64
N VAL A 130 9.06 -0.03 -1.15
CA VAL A 130 7.89 -0.57 -0.43
C VAL A 130 8.14 -2.03 -0.11
N THR A 131 7.88 -2.44 1.12
CA THR A 131 7.84 -3.85 1.50
C THR A 131 6.41 -4.36 1.53
N ASN A 132 6.21 -5.52 0.93
CA ASN A 132 4.96 -6.26 0.96
C ASN A 132 5.12 -7.39 1.98
N PRO A 133 4.53 -7.25 3.17
CA PRO A 133 4.68 -8.28 4.19
C PRO A 133 3.83 -9.50 3.84
N ASP A 134 4.45 -10.67 3.86
CA ASP A 134 3.74 -11.94 3.82
C ASP A 134 3.08 -12.24 5.17
N CYS A 135 1.97 -12.99 5.13
CA CYS A 135 1.32 -13.53 6.29
C CYS A 135 1.17 -15.05 6.18
N ASN A 136 2.20 -15.77 6.53
CA ASN A 136 2.12 -17.21 6.66
C ASN A 136 1.59 -17.60 8.04
N LYS A 137 0.75 -18.66 8.11
CA LYS A 137 0.21 -19.19 9.39
C LYS A 137 1.28 -19.59 10.39
N SER A 138 2.50 -19.86 9.93
CA SER A 138 3.67 -20.15 10.75
C SER A 138 4.39 -18.89 11.30
N ASP A 139 4.11 -17.72 10.72
CA ASP A 139 4.81 -16.49 11.06
C ASP A 139 4.43 -15.99 12.46
N ALA A 140 5.37 -15.33 13.11
CA ALA A 140 5.15 -14.72 14.42
C ALA A 140 4.01 -13.70 14.39
N VAL A 141 3.84 -12.99 13.26
CA VAL A 141 2.76 -12.01 13.06
C VAL A 141 1.38 -12.66 13.07
N ALA A 142 1.23 -13.80 12.41
CA ALA A 142 -0.04 -14.54 12.37
C ALA A 142 -0.51 -15.03 13.76
N LYS A 143 0.39 -15.03 14.74
CA LYS A 143 0.12 -15.45 16.13
C LYS A 143 -0.12 -14.29 17.09
N LEU A 144 -0.04 -13.04 16.62
CA LEU A 144 -0.29 -11.86 17.46
C LEU A 144 -1.78 -11.76 17.82
N PRO A 145 -2.10 -11.29 19.04
CA PRO A 145 -3.49 -11.00 19.41
C PRO A 145 -4.13 -10.00 18.44
N GLY A 146 -5.36 -10.25 18.01
CA GLY A 146 -6.10 -9.38 17.08
C GLY A 146 -5.63 -9.48 15.63
N VAL A 147 -4.87 -10.54 15.29
CA VAL A 147 -4.50 -10.88 13.91
C VAL A 147 -5.19 -12.17 13.51
N ARG A 148 -5.85 -12.15 12.36
CA ARG A 148 -6.45 -13.33 11.72
C ARG A 148 -5.68 -13.65 10.45
N ALA A 149 -5.01 -14.80 10.45
CA ALA A 149 -4.42 -15.34 9.22
C ALA A 149 -5.53 -15.96 8.36
N GLY A 150 -5.70 -15.39 7.18
CA GLY A 150 -6.64 -15.86 6.15
C GLY A 150 -5.99 -16.83 5.15
N ASP A 151 -6.70 -17.07 4.06
CA ASP A 151 -6.17 -17.77 2.90
C ASP A 151 -5.25 -16.85 2.08
N TYR A 152 -4.44 -17.41 1.20
CA TYR A 152 -3.52 -16.69 0.31
C TYR A 152 -2.49 -15.80 1.02
N SER A 153 -2.04 -16.17 2.23
CA SER A 153 -1.06 -15.41 3.01
C SER A 153 -1.53 -14.01 3.40
N ILE A 154 -2.83 -13.80 3.60
CA ILE A 154 -3.42 -12.54 4.06
C ILE A 154 -3.55 -12.54 5.58
N CYS A 155 -3.09 -11.47 6.23
CA CYS A 155 -3.38 -11.17 7.64
C CYS A 155 -4.38 -10.03 7.76
N SER A 156 -5.48 -10.28 8.45
CA SER A 156 -6.45 -9.24 8.79
C SER A 156 -6.23 -8.75 10.22
N PHE A 157 -6.21 -7.44 10.39
CA PHE A 157 -6.01 -6.77 11.68
C PHE A 157 -7.31 -6.18 12.19
N GLU A 158 -7.66 -6.49 13.45
CA GLU A 158 -8.87 -6.00 14.10
C GLU A 158 -8.64 -4.71 14.89
N SER A 159 -7.37 -4.41 15.21
CA SER A 159 -7.03 -3.24 16.00
C SER A 159 -5.75 -2.58 15.51
N ARG A 160 -5.68 -1.26 15.76
CA ARG A 160 -4.48 -0.48 15.52
C ARG A 160 -3.28 -1.02 16.31
N ALA A 161 -3.48 -1.41 17.56
CA ALA A 161 -2.40 -1.89 18.42
C ALA A 161 -1.73 -3.17 17.87
N SER A 162 -2.51 -4.13 17.37
CA SER A 162 -1.98 -5.34 16.73
C SER A 162 -1.22 -5.02 15.45
N LEU A 163 -1.73 -4.11 14.62
CA LEU A 163 -1.06 -3.66 13.40
C LEU A 163 0.25 -2.94 13.72
N GLU A 164 0.27 -2.00 14.68
CA GLU A 164 1.51 -1.29 15.09
C GLU A 164 2.57 -2.24 15.64
N THR A 165 2.16 -3.26 16.40
CA THR A 165 3.07 -4.29 16.90
C THR A 165 3.69 -5.06 15.74
N ALA A 166 2.88 -5.48 14.77
CA ALA A 166 3.33 -6.21 13.60
C ALA A 166 4.27 -5.36 12.72
N LEU A 167 3.91 -4.10 12.46
CA LEU A 167 4.75 -3.17 11.68
C LEU A 167 6.09 -2.90 12.37
N SER A 168 6.08 -2.76 13.70
CA SER A 168 7.31 -2.59 14.48
C SER A 168 8.21 -3.83 14.45
N ALA A 169 7.63 -5.02 14.41
CA ALA A 169 8.36 -6.26 14.25
C ALA A 169 8.93 -6.39 12.82
N LEU A 170 8.15 -6.03 11.81
CA LEU A 170 8.57 -6.02 10.41
C LEU A 170 9.75 -5.06 10.17
N ALA A 171 9.70 -3.86 10.75
CA ALA A 171 10.76 -2.86 10.61
C ALA A 171 12.13 -3.30 11.17
N LYS A 172 12.14 -4.27 12.07
CA LYS A 172 13.38 -4.86 12.65
C LYS A 172 13.95 -6.02 11.82
N GLN A 173 13.20 -6.51 10.84
CA GLN A 173 13.67 -7.58 9.96
C GLN A 173 14.56 -7.02 8.84
N PRO A 174 15.38 -7.87 8.21
CA PRO A 174 16.08 -7.49 6.99
C PRO A 174 15.08 -6.98 5.95
N TRP A 175 15.36 -5.79 5.38
CA TRP A 175 14.47 -5.16 4.41
C TRP A 175 14.35 -6.04 3.15
N LYS A 176 13.12 -6.37 2.80
CA LYS A 176 12.79 -7.03 1.54
C LYS A 176 12.01 -6.07 0.67
N THR A 177 12.59 -5.59 -0.40
CA THR A 177 11.95 -4.67 -1.33
C THR A 177 10.99 -5.44 -2.24
N GLY A 178 9.71 -5.15 -2.12
CA GLY A 178 8.68 -5.67 -3.02
C GLY A 178 8.51 -4.79 -4.26
N VAL A 179 8.48 -3.46 -4.06
CA VAL A 179 8.35 -2.48 -5.16
C VAL A 179 9.28 -1.29 -4.92
N VAL A 180 9.88 -0.81 -6.00
CA VAL A 180 10.66 0.43 -6.02
C VAL A 180 9.89 1.48 -6.80
N TYR A 181 9.77 2.68 -6.24
CA TYR A 181 9.25 3.85 -6.92
C TYR A 181 10.38 4.85 -7.13
N THR A 182 10.54 5.35 -8.35
CA THR A 182 11.49 6.40 -8.70
C THR A 182 10.77 7.56 -9.38
N TYR A 183 11.23 8.79 -9.13
CA TYR A 183 10.72 9.96 -9.84
C TYR A 183 11.30 10.04 -11.25
N GLU A 184 10.46 10.43 -12.22
CA GLU A 184 10.89 10.85 -13.56
C GLU A 184 11.35 12.31 -13.57
#